data_282e0d4ae12e0717529cd23b4b75b1fb
#
_entry.id   282e0d4ae12e0717529cd23b4b75b1fb
#
_cell.length_a   1.000
_cell.length_b   1.000
_cell.length_c   1.000
_cell.angle_alpha   90.00
_cell.angle_beta   90.00
_cell.angle_gamma   90.00
#
_symmetry.space_group_name_H-M   'P 1'
#
loop_
_entity.id
_entity.type
_entity.pdbx_description
1 polymer ?
#
loop_
_entity_poly.entity_id
_entity_poly.type
_entity_poly.pdbx_seq_one_letter_code
_entity_poly.pdbx_strand_id
1 'polypeptide(L)'
;MASSREIRLNDVCYRWPERPVVVVCIDGGEPDYLDRALEGGIAPNIARFMRMGFGAIAECVVPSFNCPNNVSIITGAPPSLHGISGIFYLDQATGFDFAINGVVT
;
A
#
# COMPACT_ATOMS: atom_id res chain seq x y z
N MET A 1 -18.17 -21.83 -15.60
CA MET A 1 -16.75 -21.50 -15.32
C MET A 1 -16.62 -19.99 -15.34
N ALA A 2 -16.40 -19.37 -14.20
CA ALA A 2 -16.18 -17.93 -14.13
C ALA A 2 -14.82 -17.64 -14.82
N SER A 3 -14.85 -16.85 -15.88
CA SER A 3 -13.64 -16.33 -16.53
C SER A 3 -12.88 -15.51 -15.50
N SER A 4 -11.74 -16.01 -15.05
CA SER A 4 -10.83 -15.23 -14.20
C SER A 4 -10.38 -14.02 -15.01
N ARG A 5 -10.93 -12.84 -14.68
CA ARG A 5 -10.48 -11.60 -15.32
C ARG A 5 -9.07 -11.30 -14.82
N GLU A 6 -8.13 -11.29 -15.72
CA GLU A 6 -6.74 -10.96 -15.46
C GLU A 6 -6.38 -9.67 -16.20
N ILE A 7 -5.60 -8.83 -15.55
CA ILE A 7 -5.03 -7.62 -16.15
C ILE A 7 -3.52 -7.74 -16.02
N ARG A 8 -2.80 -7.55 -17.12
CA ARG A 8 -1.35 -7.53 -17.14
C ARG A 8 -0.84 -6.10 -17.29
N LEU A 9 -0.06 -5.64 -16.29
CA LEU A 9 0.55 -4.31 -16.27
C LEU A 9 2.02 -4.46 -15.84
N ASN A 10 2.95 -3.85 -16.57
CA ASN A 10 4.38 -3.86 -16.23
C ASN A 10 4.91 -5.27 -15.90
N ASP A 11 4.56 -6.27 -16.72
CA ASP A 11 4.91 -7.68 -16.55
C ASP A 11 4.37 -8.37 -15.29
N VAL A 12 3.53 -7.69 -14.51
CA VAL A 12 2.80 -8.27 -13.38
C VAL A 12 1.39 -8.65 -13.82
N CYS A 13 0.98 -9.88 -13.50
CA CYS A 13 -0.37 -10.36 -13.77
C CYS A 13 -1.24 -10.19 -12.52
N TYR A 14 -2.28 -9.38 -12.63
CA TYR A 14 -3.24 -9.12 -11.56
C TYR A 14 -4.50 -9.90 -11.81
N ARG A 15 -4.96 -10.63 -10.81
CA ARG A 15 -6.24 -11.35 -10.84
C ARG A 15 -7.29 -10.56 -10.10
N TRP A 16 -8.50 -10.52 -10.65
CA TRP A 16 -9.63 -9.96 -9.95
C TRP A 16 -9.91 -10.78 -8.69
N PRO A 17 -10.03 -10.16 -7.52
CA PRO A 17 -10.31 -10.90 -6.30
C PRO A 17 -11.72 -11.50 -6.35
N GLU A 18 -11.86 -12.72 -5.85
CA GLU A 18 -13.18 -13.39 -5.74
C GLU A 18 -14.07 -12.73 -4.67
N ARG A 19 -13.44 -12.09 -3.70
CA ARG A 19 -14.11 -11.36 -2.61
C ARG A 19 -13.59 -9.94 -2.57
N PRO A 20 -14.43 -8.97 -2.18
CA PRO A 20 -13.98 -7.59 -1.99
C PRO A 20 -12.82 -7.53 -0.99
N VAL A 21 -11.78 -6.78 -1.35
CA VAL A 21 -10.64 -6.47 -0.47
C VAL A 21 -10.67 -4.98 -0.18
N VAL A 22 -10.61 -4.63 1.09
CA VAL A 22 -10.55 -3.24 1.54
C VAL A 22 -9.19 -3.03 2.18
N VAL A 23 -8.43 -2.06 1.67
CA VAL A 23 -7.15 -1.64 2.22
C VAL A 23 -7.33 -0.30 2.90
N VAL A 24 -6.98 -0.21 4.16
CA VAL A 24 -6.99 1.04 4.92
C VAL A 24 -5.57 1.40 5.30
N CYS A 25 -5.05 2.47 4.69
CA CYS A 25 -3.75 3.02 5.02
C CYS A 25 -3.92 4.15 6.03
N ILE A 26 -3.25 4.06 7.18
CA ILE A 26 -3.27 5.09 8.22
C ILE A 26 -1.90 5.77 8.19
N ASP A 27 -1.87 6.98 7.65
CA ASP A 27 -0.66 7.78 7.61
C ASP A 27 -0.20 8.16 9.03
N GLY A 28 1.09 8.04 9.29
CA GLY A 28 1.66 8.26 10.63
C GLY A 28 1.26 7.20 11.67
N GLY A 29 0.68 6.08 11.25
CA GLY A 29 0.29 4.97 12.12
C GLY A 29 1.47 4.13 12.56
N GLU A 30 2.25 4.62 13.50
CA GLU A 30 3.38 3.89 14.05
C GLU A 30 2.92 2.74 14.96
N PRO A 31 3.63 1.58 14.98
CA PRO A 31 3.27 0.43 15.81
C PRO A 31 3.07 0.77 17.28
N ASP A 32 3.93 1.62 17.88
CA ASP A 32 3.83 2.03 19.26
C ASP A 32 2.52 2.76 19.59
N TYR A 33 1.96 3.52 18.68
CA TYR A 33 0.65 4.17 18.89
C TYR A 33 -0.47 3.14 18.92
N LEU A 34 -0.37 2.14 18.05
CA LEU A 34 -1.34 1.06 18.01
C LEU A 34 -1.27 0.23 19.30
N ASP A 35 -0.09 -0.14 19.74
CA ASP A 35 0.11 -0.94 20.96
C ASP A 35 -0.46 -0.21 22.18
N ARG A 36 -0.15 1.07 22.34
CA ARG A 36 -0.72 1.89 23.44
C ARG A 36 -2.25 2.01 23.36
N ALA A 37 -2.80 2.14 22.15
CA ALA A 37 -4.25 2.20 21.97
C ALA A 37 -4.94 0.88 22.32
N LEU A 38 -4.30 -0.25 22.02
CA LEU A 38 -4.77 -1.58 22.37
C LEU A 38 -4.69 -1.82 23.88
N GLU A 39 -3.56 -1.50 24.51
CA GLU A 39 -3.37 -1.59 25.97
C GLU A 39 -4.36 -0.70 26.72
N GLY A 40 -4.62 0.50 26.22
CA GLY A 40 -5.59 1.43 26.79
C GLY A 40 -7.06 1.07 26.51
N GLY A 41 -7.33 0.04 25.71
CA GLY A 41 -8.68 -0.40 25.35
C GLY A 41 -9.47 0.58 24.50
N ILE A 42 -8.82 1.59 23.91
CA ILE A 42 -9.46 2.63 23.09
C ILE A 42 -9.64 2.24 21.63
N ALA A 43 -9.08 1.10 21.20
CA ALA A 43 -9.16 0.58 19.85
C ALA A 43 -9.80 -0.84 19.79
N PRO A 44 -11.04 -1.03 20.26
CA PRO A 44 -11.64 -2.37 20.43
C PRO A 44 -11.84 -3.11 19.09
N ASN A 45 -12.11 -2.39 18.01
CA ASN A 45 -12.29 -3.00 16.70
C ASN A 45 -10.96 -3.49 16.12
N ILE A 46 -9.88 -2.74 16.29
CA ILE A 46 -8.54 -3.16 15.88
C ILE A 46 -8.11 -4.37 16.72
N ALA A 47 -8.34 -4.34 18.03
CA ALA A 47 -8.10 -5.49 18.91
C ALA A 47 -8.85 -6.75 18.42
N ARG A 48 -10.09 -6.59 17.94
CA ARG A 48 -10.85 -7.67 17.35
C ARG A 48 -10.21 -8.18 16.06
N PHE A 49 -9.78 -7.29 15.16
CA PHE A 49 -9.11 -7.68 13.92
C PHE A 49 -7.80 -8.43 14.19
N MET A 50 -7.01 -7.97 15.15
CA MET A 50 -5.77 -8.65 15.55
C MET A 50 -6.02 -10.06 16.08
N ARG A 51 -7.11 -10.27 16.85
CA ARG A 51 -7.47 -11.62 17.37
C ARG A 51 -8.04 -12.55 16.30
N MET A 52 -8.76 -12.01 15.31
CA MET A 52 -9.44 -12.81 14.28
C MET A 52 -8.62 -12.98 13.00
N GLY A 53 -7.61 -12.16 12.83
CA GLY A 53 -6.79 -12.11 11.64
C GLY A 53 -5.30 -12.32 11.95
N PHE A 54 -4.48 -11.52 11.29
CA PHE A 54 -3.04 -11.58 11.37
C PHE A 54 -2.47 -10.17 11.49
N GLY A 55 -1.43 -10.00 12.29
CA GLY A 55 -0.68 -8.75 12.44
C GLY A 55 0.81 -9.01 12.28
N ALA A 56 1.49 -8.18 11.51
CA ALA A 56 2.93 -8.25 11.33
C ALA A 56 3.51 -6.87 11.03
N ILE A 57 4.78 -6.68 11.38
CA ILE A 57 5.57 -5.54 10.96
C ILE A 57 6.22 -5.90 9.62
N ALA A 58 6.13 -4.99 8.66
CA ALA A 58 6.75 -5.13 7.36
C ALA A 58 7.74 -3.98 7.12
N GLU A 59 8.74 -4.25 6.30
CA GLU A 59 9.69 -3.23 5.88
C GLU A 59 9.09 -2.39 4.74
N CYS A 60 9.34 -1.08 4.78
CA CYS A 60 8.98 -0.17 3.70
C CYS A 60 10.08 -0.03 2.67
N VAL A 61 9.80 0.66 1.57
CA VAL A 61 10.83 1.04 0.59
C VAL A 61 11.82 2.02 1.20
N VAL A 62 13.05 2.01 0.71
CA VAL A 62 14.13 2.94 1.15
C VAL A 62 14.52 3.84 -0.03
N PRO A 63 14.46 5.17 0.15
CA PRO A 63 13.99 5.94 1.31
C PRO A 63 12.47 5.81 1.51
N SER A 64 12.04 5.94 2.78
CA SER A 64 10.64 5.79 3.18
C SER A 64 9.82 7.03 2.86
N PHE A 65 9.01 6.95 1.78
CA PHE A 65 8.05 7.97 1.39
C PHE A 65 6.65 7.37 1.20
N ASN A 66 5.62 8.15 1.48
CA ASN A 66 4.23 7.69 1.39
C ASN A 66 3.87 7.24 -0.03
N CYS A 67 4.19 8.04 -1.05
CA CYS A 67 3.81 7.75 -2.44
C CYS A 67 4.31 6.39 -2.93
N PRO A 68 5.62 6.08 -2.91
CA PRO A 68 6.10 4.79 -3.38
C PRO A 68 5.59 3.63 -2.52
N ASN A 69 5.46 3.81 -1.20
CA ASN A 69 4.91 2.76 -0.33
C ASN A 69 3.44 2.47 -0.62
N ASN A 70 2.60 3.51 -0.75
CA ASN A 70 1.18 3.35 -1.04
C ASN A 70 0.96 2.68 -2.40
N VAL A 71 1.73 3.07 -3.43
CA VAL A 71 1.65 2.43 -4.74
C VAL A 71 2.12 0.99 -4.68
N SER A 72 3.19 0.69 -3.92
CA SER A 72 3.65 -0.69 -3.70
C SER A 72 2.59 -1.55 -2.98
N ILE A 73 1.89 -1.00 -1.99
CA ILE A 73 0.80 -1.71 -1.29
C ILE A 73 -0.35 -2.04 -2.25
N ILE A 74 -0.77 -1.07 -3.08
CA ILE A 74 -1.90 -1.24 -4.00
C ILE A 74 -1.56 -2.19 -5.15
N THR A 75 -0.33 -2.09 -5.68
CA THR A 75 0.08 -2.85 -6.87
C THR A 75 0.72 -4.19 -6.55
N GLY A 76 1.18 -4.39 -5.32
CA GLY A 76 2.00 -5.55 -4.94
C GLY A 76 3.35 -5.59 -5.66
N ALA A 77 3.83 -4.45 -6.16
CA ALA A 77 5.04 -4.32 -6.96
C ALA A 77 6.02 -3.32 -6.32
N PRO A 78 7.34 -3.50 -6.49
CA PRO A 78 8.33 -2.55 -6.02
C PRO A 78 8.40 -1.30 -6.92
N PRO A 79 9.00 -0.18 -6.44
CA PRO A 79 9.18 1.04 -7.22
C PRO A 79 9.87 0.85 -8.58
N SER A 80 10.76 -0.13 -8.69
CA SER A 80 11.42 -0.49 -9.96
C SER A 80 10.45 -0.98 -11.05
N LEU A 81 9.26 -1.47 -10.65
CA LEU A 81 8.21 -1.93 -11.58
C LEU A 81 7.12 -0.89 -11.77
N HIS A 82 6.65 -0.24 -10.71
CA HIS A 82 5.57 0.75 -10.86
C HIS A 82 6.06 2.16 -11.21
N GLY A 83 7.38 2.43 -11.14
CA GLY A 83 7.98 3.68 -11.60
C GLY A 83 7.87 4.88 -10.65
N ILE A 84 7.12 4.77 -9.55
CA ILE A 84 6.95 5.86 -8.58
C ILE A 84 8.02 5.76 -7.51
N SER A 85 9.04 6.61 -7.60
CA SER A 85 10.20 6.58 -6.71
C SER A 85 10.12 7.57 -5.54
N GLY A 86 9.22 8.55 -5.62
CA GLY A 86 9.07 9.60 -4.61
C GLY A 86 7.90 10.53 -4.91
N ILE A 87 7.83 11.64 -4.17
CA ILE A 87 6.85 12.71 -4.42
C ILE A 87 7.19 13.47 -5.71
N PHE A 88 8.49 13.60 -5.98
CA PHE A 88 9.02 14.15 -7.23
C PHE A 88 9.84 13.07 -7.92
N TYR A 89 9.64 12.88 -9.19
CA TYR A 89 10.42 11.95 -9.99
C TYR A 89 10.54 12.41 -11.43
N LEU A 90 11.65 12.02 -12.07
CA LEU A 90 11.90 12.23 -13.48
C LEU A 90 11.40 11.01 -14.26
N ASP A 91 10.49 11.21 -15.18
CA ASP A 91 10.16 10.17 -16.17
C ASP A 91 11.27 10.09 -17.21
N GLN A 92 12.02 9.02 -17.17
CA GLN A 92 13.16 8.81 -18.08
C GLN A 92 12.74 8.66 -19.55
N ALA A 93 11.50 8.25 -19.83
CA ALA A 93 11.01 8.07 -21.19
C ALA A 93 10.66 9.40 -21.84
N THR A 94 10.12 10.35 -21.08
CA THR A 94 9.68 11.66 -21.58
C THR A 94 10.63 12.79 -21.23
N GLY A 95 11.49 12.62 -20.25
CA GLY A 95 12.38 13.65 -19.72
C GLY A 95 11.68 14.75 -18.91
N PHE A 96 10.41 14.54 -18.54
CA PHE A 96 9.65 15.49 -17.74
C PHE A 96 9.70 15.15 -16.25
N ASP A 97 9.73 16.21 -15.43
CA ASP A 97 9.58 16.09 -13.99
C ASP A 97 8.09 15.99 -13.64
N PHE A 98 7.77 15.03 -12.79
CA PHE A 98 6.42 14.86 -12.22
C PHE A 98 6.44 15.09 -10.74
N ALA A 99 5.40 15.80 -10.25
CA ALA A 99 5.11 15.96 -8.84
C ALA A 99 3.79 15.29 -8.52
N ILE A 100 3.77 14.41 -7.54
CA ILE A 100 2.55 13.82 -7.01
C ILE A 100 2.01 14.75 -5.94
N ASN A 101 1.10 15.64 -6.35
CA ASN A 101 0.43 16.57 -5.45
C ASN A 101 -0.94 16.01 -5.07
N GLY A 102 -1.01 15.45 -3.86
CA GLY A 102 -2.27 15.01 -3.28
C GLY A 102 -2.67 13.57 -3.62
N VAL A 103 -3.78 13.18 -3.08
CA VAL A 103 -4.34 11.84 -3.06
C VAL A 103 -4.29 11.18 -4.45
N VAL A 104 -3.61 10.05 -4.54
CA VAL A 104 -3.83 9.13 -5.66
C VAL A 104 -5.25 8.58 -5.48
N THR A 105 -6.20 9.17 -6.18
CA THR A 105 -7.58 8.69 -6.23
C THR A 105 -7.72 7.60 -7.28
#